data_aa32f02c5a8d399571ff6fe34fa6d95f
#
_entry.id   aa32f02c5a8d399571ff6fe34fa6d95f
#
_cell.length_a   1.000
_cell.length_b   1.000
_cell.length_c   1.000
_cell.angle_alpha   90.00
_cell.angle_beta   90.00
_cell.angle_gamma   90.00
#
_symmetry.space_group_name_H-M   'P 1'
#
loop_
_entity.id
_entity.type
_entity.pdbx_description
1 polymer ?
#
loop_
_entity_poly.entity_id
_entity_poly.type
_entity_poly.pdbx_seq_one_letter_code
_entity_poly.pdbx_strand_id
1 'polypeptide(L)'
;MKLLIKRGFIILNYITENKACQAVIDELKLKKKMHINLINDLCNSFEKTNKATAEKIDRIKHCGDTIQLNEKGNIVGANFCKNRYCPICQWRKSRRTFATMMQIQQEIEKTGKYQYLFLTLTLENVKNLENGINHMLKSFKRLQDTKQYRRITKGFVRTLEITYNNKRKDWHPHLHIILAVPEDYFINEKLYTDYEEWRNIWKTVAHADYYPHCNIQKIDEKEREKAVAEISKYMIKPIDLTICEETESIYTNLLKSTFGRRLTSLGGIYRETHNLINKRYKDQCKDEMELEFDNSNVLYTYQYKDYNYIMTQVINKQ
;
A
#
# COMPACT_ATOMS: atom_id res chain seq x y z
N MET A 1 34.02 -28.34 -14.76
CA MET A 1 33.28 -28.58 -13.53
C MET A 1 34.29 -28.71 -12.38
N LYS A 2 34.57 -27.63 -11.64
CA LYS A 2 35.46 -27.67 -10.47
C LYS A 2 34.62 -27.45 -9.25
N LEU A 3 34.48 -28.51 -8.41
CA LEU A 3 33.91 -28.41 -7.08
C LEU A 3 34.88 -27.69 -6.14
N LEU A 4 34.48 -26.58 -5.56
CA LEU A 4 35.18 -25.95 -4.44
C LEU A 4 34.34 -26.22 -3.16
N ILE A 5 34.77 -27.20 -2.39
CA ILE A 5 34.22 -27.49 -1.08
C ILE A 5 35.00 -26.65 -0.06
N LYS A 6 34.39 -25.63 0.54
CA LYS A 6 34.86 -24.98 1.75
C LYS A 6 33.76 -25.01 2.80
N ARG A 7 33.96 -25.79 3.86
CA ARG A 7 33.18 -25.84 5.12
C ARG A 7 31.66 -25.95 4.95
N GLY A 8 31.19 -27.08 4.45
CA GLY A 8 29.75 -27.43 4.54
C GLY A 8 28.79 -26.68 3.61
N PHE A 9 29.28 -25.81 2.72
CA PHE A 9 28.46 -25.11 1.73
C PHE A 9 28.81 -25.60 0.34
N ILE A 10 27.88 -26.25 -0.34
CA ILE A 10 27.99 -26.59 -1.76
C ILE A 10 27.57 -25.33 -2.52
N ILE A 11 28.54 -24.57 -3.06
CA ILE A 11 28.25 -23.55 -4.06
C ILE A 11 28.09 -24.29 -5.39
N LEU A 12 26.90 -24.78 -5.65
CA LEU A 12 26.50 -25.26 -6.96
C LEU A 12 26.27 -24.03 -7.84
N ASN A 13 27.10 -23.84 -8.87
CA ASN A 13 26.79 -22.98 -10.01
C ASN A 13 25.59 -23.58 -10.81
N TYR A 14 24.42 -23.64 -10.20
CA TYR A 14 23.14 -23.76 -10.89
C TYR A 14 22.61 -22.35 -11.12
N ILE A 15 23.09 -21.72 -12.19
CA ILE A 15 22.36 -20.63 -12.82
C ILE A 15 21.24 -21.26 -13.65
N THR A 16 20.28 -21.91 -13.02
CA THR A 16 18.92 -21.94 -13.51
C THR A 16 18.28 -20.69 -12.90
N GLU A 17 18.23 -19.61 -13.70
CA GLU A 17 17.54 -18.39 -13.35
C GLU A 17 16.13 -18.76 -12.90
N ASN A 18 15.89 -18.73 -11.59
CA ASN A 18 14.53 -18.88 -11.07
C ASN A 18 13.75 -17.64 -11.52
N LYS A 19 12.97 -17.76 -12.57
CA LYS A 19 12.21 -16.66 -13.19
C LYS A 19 11.35 -15.90 -12.18
N ALA A 20 10.80 -16.59 -11.18
CA ALA A 20 10.00 -15.96 -10.13
C ALA A 20 10.86 -15.06 -9.23
N CYS A 21 12.04 -15.53 -8.83
CA CYS A 21 12.99 -14.72 -8.06
C CYS A 21 13.51 -13.55 -8.89
N GLN A 22 13.86 -13.79 -10.15
CA GLN A 22 14.40 -12.75 -11.03
C GLN A 22 13.41 -11.59 -11.22
N ALA A 23 12.14 -11.87 -11.45
CA ALA A 23 11.11 -10.83 -11.59
C ALA A 23 11.01 -9.93 -10.32
N VAL A 24 11.11 -10.52 -9.12
CA VAL A 24 11.10 -9.77 -7.87
C VAL A 24 12.37 -8.95 -7.70
N ILE A 25 13.53 -9.50 -8.06
CA ILE A 25 14.82 -8.81 -7.98
C ILE A 25 14.87 -7.61 -8.93
N ASP A 26 14.34 -7.74 -10.15
CA ASP A 26 14.30 -6.65 -11.13
C ASP A 26 13.44 -5.48 -10.64
N GLU A 27 12.25 -5.77 -10.06
CA GLU A 27 11.43 -4.74 -9.43
C GLU A 27 12.15 -4.07 -8.24
N LEU A 28 12.78 -4.88 -7.38
CA LEU A 28 13.52 -4.39 -6.22
C LEU A 28 14.69 -3.51 -6.63
N LYS A 29 15.44 -3.88 -7.68
CA LYS A 29 16.55 -3.09 -8.22
C LYS A 29 16.08 -1.68 -8.60
N LEU A 30 14.94 -1.56 -9.29
CA LEU A 30 14.35 -0.27 -9.62
C LEU A 30 14.01 0.53 -8.35
N LYS A 31 13.36 -0.09 -7.37
CA LYS A 31 13.02 0.57 -6.11
C LYS A 31 14.23 0.94 -5.28
N LYS A 32 15.27 0.13 -5.31
CA LYS A 32 16.56 0.43 -4.63
C LYS A 32 17.25 1.64 -5.26
N LYS A 33 17.28 1.73 -6.59
CA LYS A 33 17.80 2.92 -7.30
C LYS A 33 17.06 4.19 -6.88
N MET A 34 15.72 4.15 -6.84
CA MET A 34 14.90 5.27 -6.35
C MET A 34 15.22 5.61 -4.89
N HIS A 35 15.39 4.59 -4.04
CA HIS A 35 15.72 4.78 -2.64
C HIS A 35 17.08 5.47 -2.46
N ILE A 36 18.11 5.04 -3.19
CA ILE A 36 19.45 5.64 -3.14
C ILE A 36 19.40 7.12 -3.48
N ASN A 37 18.64 7.50 -4.51
CA ASN A 37 18.47 8.90 -4.90
C ASN A 37 17.78 9.75 -3.83
N LEU A 38 17.00 9.15 -2.95
CA LEU A 38 16.22 9.85 -1.92
C LEU A 38 16.78 9.67 -0.51
N ILE A 39 17.87 8.91 -0.34
CA ILE A 39 18.31 8.46 0.98
C ILE A 39 18.67 9.64 1.90
N ASN A 40 19.34 10.65 1.38
CA ASN A 40 19.72 11.83 2.14
C ASN A 40 18.50 12.64 2.57
N ASP A 41 17.57 12.90 1.63
CA ASP A 41 16.34 13.63 1.91
C ASP A 41 15.45 12.90 2.93
N LEU A 42 15.38 11.56 2.84
CA LEU A 42 14.65 10.74 3.80
C LEU A 42 15.29 10.78 5.20
N CYS A 43 16.61 10.69 5.29
CA CYS A 43 17.33 10.77 6.55
C CYS A 43 17.17 12.14 7.19
N ASN A 44 17.46 13.21 6.45
CA ASN A 44 17.37 14.58 6.93
C ASN A 44 15.94 14.94 7.35
N SER A 45 14.95 14.54 6.54
CA SER A 45 13.54 14.76 6.88
C SER A 45 13.12 14.02 8.14
N PHE A 46 13.64 12.82 8.34
CA PHE A 46 13.32 12.02 9.52
C PHE A 46 14.00 12.57 10.78
N GLU A 47 15.23 13.08 10.69
CA GLU A 47 15.96 13.75 11.76
C GLU A 47 15.23 15.00 12.27
N LYS A 48 14.54 15.73 11.38
CA LYS A 48 13.68 16.86 11.74
C LYS A 48 12.39 16.48 12.46
N THR A 49 12.12 15.20 12.60
CA THR A 49 11.03 14.70 13.45
C THR A 49 11.61 14.30 14.80
N ASN A 50 11.22 14.74 15.91
CA ASN A 50 11.76 14.41 17.27
C ASN A 50 11.76 12.91 17.60
N LYS A 51 11.81 12.03 16.63
CA LYS A 51 11.74 10.56 16.74
C LYS A 51 12.89 9.83 16.04
N ALA A 52 13.82 10.58 15.48
CA ALA A 52 15.02 10.02 14.89
C ALA A 52 15.93 9.43 15.98
N THR A 53 16.40 8.22 15.71
CA THR A 53 17.50 7.60 16.46
C THR A 53 18.56 7.15 15.47
N ALA A 54 19.82 7.07 15.90
CA ALA A 54 20.92 6.60 15.04
C ALA A 54 20.60 5.26 14.38
N GLU A 55 20.00 4.31 15.14
CA GLU A 55 19.57 3.01 14.61
C GLU A 55 18.51 3.14 13.50
N LYS A 56 17.54 4.02 13.65
CA LYS A 56 16.49 4.22 12.60
C LYS A 56 17.07 4.86 11.35
N ILE A 57 17.99 5.80 11.48
CA ILE A 57 18.70 6.41 10.36
C ILE A 57 19.54 5.36 9.63
N ASP A 58 20.30 4.56 10.37
CA ASP A 58 21.08 3.46 9.80
C ASP A 58 20.18 2.47 9.02
N ARG A 59 19.04 2.08 9.58
CA ARG A 59 18.07 1.23 8.90
C ARG A 59 17.52 1.86 7.61
N ILE A 60 17.36 3.19 7.55
CA ILE A 60 16.97 3.87 6.31
C ILE A 60 18.09 3.75 5.28
N LYS A 61 19.34 4.02 5.68
CA LYS A 61 20.51 3.95 4.80
C LYS A 61 20.68 2.56 4.16
N HIS A 62 20.50 1.52 4.93
CA HIS A 62 20.72 0.14 4.51
C HIS A 62 19.45 -0.61 4.09
N CYS A 63 18.33 0.10 3.87
CA CYS A 63 17.07 -0.55 3.52
C CYS A 63 17.18 -1.35 2.20
N GLY A 64 16.90 -2.65 2.27
CA GLY A 64 16.91 -3.54 1.12
C GLY A 64 18.30 -3.92 0.62
N ASP A 65 19.38 -3.74 1.42
CA ASP A 65 20.71 -4.20 1.03
C ASP A 65 20.79 -5.73 0.99
N THR A 66 20.02 -6.41 1.85
CA THR A 66 19.95 -7.87 1.86
C THR A 66 18.49 -8.31 1.70
N ILE A 67 18.25 -9.23 0.78
CA ILE A 67 16.93 -9.82 0.50
C ILE A 67 17.07 -11.34 0.47
N GLN A 68 16.14 -12.03 1.11
CA GLN A 68 16.02 -13.48 1.04
C GLN A 68 14.69 -13.85 0.37
N LEU A 69 14.77 -14.67 -0.65
CA LEU A 69 13.63 -15.19 -1.41
C LEU A 69 13.55 -16.70 -1.27
N ASN A 70 12.33 -17.23 -1.26
CA ASN A 70 12.13 -18.64 -1.48
C ASN A 70 12.07 -18.98 -2.98
N GLU A 71 11.96 -20.25 -3.33
CA GLU A 71 11.89 -20.73 -4.72
C GLU A 71 10.69 -20.20 -5.52
N LYS A 72 9.62 -19.77 -4.82
CA LYS A 72 8.43 -19.13 -5.42
C LYS A 72 8.59 -17.63 -5.62
N GLY A 73 9.76 -17.06 -5.27
CA GLY A 73 10.01 -15.61 -5.32
C GLY A 73 9.37 -14.82 -4.17
N ASN A 74 8.87 -15.49 -3.12
CA ASN A 74 8.35 -14.78 -1.95
C ASN A 74 9.49 -14.26 -1.07
N ILE A 75 9.35 -13.04 -0.56
CA ILE A 75 10.32 -12.46 0.35
C ILE A 75 10.11 -13.07 1.75
N VAL A 76 11.08 -13.86 2.20
CA VAL A 76 11.09 -14.49 3.53
C VAL A 76 11.93 -13.74 4.54
N GLY A 77 12.91 -12.95 4.10
CA GLY A 77 13.75 -12.10 4.94
C GLY A 77 14.28 -10.89 4.20
N ALA A 78 14.48 -9.79 4.91
CA ALA A 78 15.16 -8.59 4.40
C ALA A 78 15.37 -7.53 5.49
N ASN A 79 16.34 -6.65 5.29
CA ASN A 79 16.60 -5.51 6.17
C ASN A 79 15.75 -4.28 5.77
N PHE A 80 14.45 -4.32 6.03
CA PHE A 80 13.54 -3.22 5.72
C PHE A 80 13.55 -2.13 6.82
N CYS A 81 13.66 -0.86 6.42
CA CYS A 81 13.64 0.29 7.35
C CYS A 81 12.25 0.59 7.93
N LYS A 82 11.19 0.06 7.34
CA LYS A 82 9.78 0.30 7.68
C LYS A 82 9.36 1.78 7.61
N ASN A 83 10.19 2.66 7.01
CA ASN A 83 9.80 4.04 6.76
C ASN A 83 8.67 4.09 5.73
N ARG A 84 7.64 4.87 6.03
CA ARG A 84 6.42 4.98 5.20
C ARG A 84 6.70 5.50 3.79
N TYR A 85 7.75 6.29 3.61
CA TYR A 85 8.10 6.95 2.36
C TYR A 85 9.30 6.34 1.65
N CYS A 86 9.90 5.31 2.20
CA CYS A 86 10.93 4.54 1.53
C CYS A 86 10.34 3.77 0.33
N PRO A 87 10.85 3.95 -0.90
CA PRO A 87 10.31 3.29 -2.10
C PRO A 87 10.23 1.76 -1.98
N ILE A 88 11.23 1.13 -1.36
CA ILE A 88 11.28 -0.33 -1.14
C ILE A 88 10.19 -0.76 -0.17
N CYS A 89 10.06 -0.05 0.98
CA CYS A 89 9.06 -0.38 1.99
C CYS A 89 7.63 -0.12 1.50
N GLN A 90 7.42 0.94 0.70
CA GLN A 90 6.15 1.22 0.05
C GLN A 90 5.78 0.12 -0.95
N TRP A 91 6.70 -0.27 -1.83
CA TRP A 91 6.49 -1.36 -2.79
C TRP A 91 6.06 -2.65 -2.09
N ARG A 92 6.81 -3.06 -1.05
CA ARG A 92 6.44 -4.24 -0.25
C ARG A 92 5.06 -4.11 0.38
N LYS A 93 4.76 -2.95 0.97
CA LYS A 93 3.48 -2.69 1.62
C LYS A 93 2.32 -2.74 0.62
N SER A 94 2.49 -2.13 -0.56
CA SER A 94 1.49 -2.15 -1.63
C SER A 94 1.14 -3.57 -2.06
N ARG A 95 2.14 -4.42 -2.33
CA ARG A 95 1.92 -5.84 -2.68
C ARG A 95 1.18 -6.62 -1.59
N ARG A 96 1.58 -6.44 -0.34
CA ARG A 96 0.88 -7.08 0.80
C ARG A 96 -0.55 -6.58 0.95
N THR A 97 -0.77 -5.27 0.83
CA THR A 97 -2.11 -4.69 0.90
C THR A 97 -2.98 -5.22 -0.23
N PHE A 98 -2.45 -5.28 -1.46
CA PHE A 98 -3.16 -5.83 -2.61
C PHE A 98 -3.59 -7.29 -2.35
N ALA A 99 -2.67 -8.16 -1.95
CA ALA A 99 -2.98 -9.56 -1.68
C ALA A 99 -4.04 -9.71 -0.58
N THR A 100 -3.91 -8.95 0.52
CA THR A 100 -4.89 -8.96 1.61
C THR A 100 -6.26 -8.45 1.14
N MET A 101 -6.31 -7.37 0.36
CA MET A 101 -7.56 -6.81 -0.14
C MET A 101 -8.23 -7.74 -1.15
N MET A 102 -7.48 -8.40 -2.04
CA MET A 102 -8.01 -9.40 -2.96
C MET A 102 -8.63 -10.57 -2.19
N GLN A 103 -7.97 -11.06 -1.15
CA GLN A 103 -8.50 -12.13 -0.31
C GLN A 103 -9.80 -11.72 0.40
N ILE A 104 -9.85 -10.52 0.98
CA ILE A 104 -11.05 -9.99 1.62
C ILE A 104 -12.18 -9.87 0.60
N GLN A 105 -11.89 -9.30 -0.58
CA GLN A 105 -12.86 -9.12 -1.64
C GLN A 105 -13.46 -10.46 -2.09
N GLN A 106 -12.62 -11.46 -2.34
CA GLN A 106 -13.06 -12.81 -2.72
C GLN A 106 -13.94 -13.46 -1.65
N GLU A 107 -13.61 -13.30 -0.36
CA GLU A 107 -14.44 -13.83 0.73
C GLU A 107 -15.80 -13.14 0.81
N ILE A 108 -15.87 -11.82 0.61
CA ILE A 108 -17.14 -11.08 0.60
C ILE A 108 -17.99 -11.52 -0.60
N GLU A 109 -17.40 -11.70 -1.76
CA GLU A 109 -18.11 -12.09 -2.99
C GLU A 109 -18.75 -13.46 -2.95
N LYS A 110 -18.15 -14.42 -2.22
CA LYS A 110 -18.76 -15.74 -2.01
C LYS A 110 -20.15 -15.66 -1.36
N THR A 111 -20.49 -14.54 -0.72
CA THR A 111 -21.83 -14.34 -0.13
C THR A 111 -22.89 -14.03 -1.17
N GLY A 112 -22.54 -13.52 -2.36
CA GLY A 112 -23.46 -13.11 -3.44
C GLY A 112 -24.37 -11.95 -3.08
N LYS A 113 -24.15 -11.24 -1.97
CA LYS A 113 -25.11 -10.26 -1.39
C LYS A 113 -24.80 -8.81 -1.72
N TYR A 114 -23.76 -8.54 -2.51
CA TYR A 114 -23.27 -7.17 -2.67
C TYR A 114 -22.89 -6.85 -4.10
N GLN A 115 -23.13 -5.59 -4.47
CA GLN A 115 -22.51 -4.92 -5.61
C GLN A 115 -21.43 -3.98 -5.11
N TYR A 116 -20.57 -3.48 -5.99
CA TYR A 116 -19.43 -2.67 -5.60
C TYR A 116 -19.35 -1.39 -6.42
N LEU A 117 -19.00 -0.30 -5.73
CA LEU A 117 -18.78 1.01 -6.32
C LEU A 117 -17.35 1.46 -6.02
N PHE A 118 -16.72 2.07 -7.00
CA PHE A 118 -15.45 2.78 -6.82
C PHE A 118 -15.70 4.28 -6.79
N LEU A 119 -15.34 4.94 -5.68
CA LEU A 119 -15.44 6.38 -5.53
C LEU A 119 -14.05 6.99 -5.47
N THR A 120 -13.88 8.09 -6.21
CA THR A 120 -12.75 9.02 -6.03
C THR A 120 -13.32 10.36 -5.57
N LEU A 121 -12.95 10.76 -4.37
CA LEU A 121 -13.38 12.02 -3.75
C LEU A 121 -12.19 12.95 -3.60
N THR A 122 -12.30 14.17 -4.15
CA THR A 122 -11.25 15.19 -4.04
C THR A 122 -11.78 16.48 -3.42
N LEU A 123 -10.86 17.34 -3.02
CA LEU A 123 -11.09 18.74 -2.66
C LEU A 123 -10.07 19.59 -3.40
N GLU A 124 -10.20 20.91 -3.28
CA GLU A 124 -9.18 21.83 -3.81
C GLU A 124 -7.80 21.57 -3.22
N ASN A 125 -6.81 21.92 -4.00
CA ASN A 125 -5.42 21.87 -3.58
C ASN A 125 -5.17 22.79 -2.39
N VAL A 126 -4.26 22.39 -1.52
CA VAL A 126 -3.95 23.13 -0.30
C VAL A 126 -2.45 23.38 -0.17
N LYS A 127 -2.09 24.54 0.41
CA LYS A 127 -0.71 24.82 0.79
C LYS A 127 -0.31 24.12 2.09
N ASN A 128 -1.25 24.01 3.03
CA ASN A 128 -1.04 23.30 4.29
C ASN A 128 -1.60 21.87 4.19
N LEU A 129 -0.69 20.91 4.10
CA LEU A 129 -1.06 19.49 3.95
C LEU A 129 -1.87 18.96 5.14
N GLU A 130 -1.49 19.31 6.36
CA GLU A 130 -2.17 18.83 7.56
C GLU A 130 -3.63 19.26 7.60
N ASN A 131 -3.89 20.53 7.30
CA ASN A 131 -5.25 21.07 7.23
C ASN A 131 -6.04 20.38 6.11
N GLY A 132 -5.43 20.15 4.94
CA GLY A 132 -6.07 19.45 3.83
C GLY A 132 -6.46 18.02 4.17
N ILE A 133 -5.56 17.27 4.82
CA ILE A 133 -5.86 15.92 5.30
C ILE A 133 -6.97 15.94 6.34
N ASN A 134 -6.93 16.86 7.30
CA ASN A 134 -7.95 16.99 8.34
C ASN A 134 -9.32 17.29 7.73
N HIS A 135 -9.38 18.23 6.78
CA HIS A 135 -10.61 18.57 6.09
C HIS A 135 -11.17 17.37 5.31
N MET A 136 -10.35 16.70 4.52
CA MET A 136 -10.73 15.52 3.76
C MET A 136 -11.30 14.40 4.65
N LEU A 137 -10.60 14.06 5.74
CA LEU A 137 -11.03 13.00 6.63
C LEU A 137 -12.30 13.35 7.43
N LYS A 138 -12.44 14.61 7.87
CA LYS A 138 -13.66 15.10 8.52
C LYS A 138 -14.86 15.10 7.55
N SER A 139 -14.64 15.50 6.29
CA SER A 139 -15.67 15.47 5.25
C SER A 139 -16.13 14.04 4.95
N PHE A 140 -15.20 13.10 4.86
CA PHE A 140 -15.55 11.68 4.72
C PHE A 140 -16.31 11.14 5.94
N LYS A 141 -15.97 11.57 7.15
CA LYS A 141 -16.74 11.18 8.35
C LYS A 141 -18.17 11.72 8.27
N ARG A 142 -18.36 12.99 7.89
CA ARG A 142 -19.70 13.57 7.69
C ARG A 142 -20.48 12.84 6.59
N LEU A 143 -19.81 12.43 5.50
CA LEU A 143 -20.43 11.61 4.46
C LEU A 143 -20.98 10.31 5.05
N GLN A 144 -20.19 9.60 5.86
CA GLN A 144 -20.61 8.37 6.52
C GLN A 144 -21.84 8.58 7.45
N ASP A 145 -22.02 9.79 7.97
CA ASP A 145 -23.13 10.13 8.86
C ASP A 145 -24.42 10.53 8.12
N THR A 146 -24.37 10.71 6.79
CA THR A 146 -25.58 11.00 5.99
C THR A 146 -26.54 9.82 5.96
N LYS A 147 -27.84 10.11 5.88
CA LYS A 147 -28.89 9.08 5.76
C LYS A 147 -28.69 8.22 4.51
N GLN A 148 -28.32 8.85 3.39
CA GLN A 148 -28.07 8.16 2.12
C GLN A 148 -26.94 7.14 2.24
N TYR A 149 -25.77 7.58 2.72
CA TYR A 149 -24.62 6.68 2.89
C TYR A 149 -24.96 5.50 3.81
N ARG A 150 -25.56 5.74 4.96
CA ARG A 150 -25.94 4.69 5.93
C ARG A 150 -26.92 3.67 5.35
N ARG A 151 -27.85 4.11 4.51
CA ARG A 151 -28.85 3.26 3.87
C ARG A 151 -28.23 2.26 2.90
N ILE A 152 -27.29 2.72 2.11
CA ILE A 152 -26.73 1.93 1.00
C ILE A 152 -25.42 1.22 1.34
N THR A 153 -24.60 1.76 2.24
CA THR A 153 -23.25 1.22 2.49
C THR A 153 -23.28 0.08 3.48
N LYS A 154 -22.86 -1.10 3.06
CA LYS A 154 -22.66 -2.30 3.90
C LYS A 154 -21.23 -2.43 4.40
N GLY A 155 -20.31 -1.81 3.70
CA GLY A 155 -18.91 -1.74 4.08
C GLY A 155 -18.09 -0.93 3.10
N PHE A 156 -16.89 -0.59 3.50
CA PHE A 156 -15.97 0.17 2.68
C PHE A 156 -14.52 -0.16 2.97
N VAL A 157 -13.68 0.01 1.97
CA VAL A 157 -12.25 0.24 2.13
C VAL A 157 -11.92 1.58 1.50
N ARG A 158 -11.20 2.44 2.24
CA ARG A 158 -10.74 3.72 1.72
C ARG A 158 -9.24 3.89 1.90
N THR A 159 -8.58 4.50 0.93
CA THR A 159 -7.17 4.90 0.98
C THR A 159 -7.07 6.40 0.72
N LEU A 160 -6.30 7.09 1.57
CA LEU A 160 -5.91 8.48 1.35
C LEU A 160 -4.64 8.48 0.49
N GLU A 161 -4.73 9.06 -0.68
CA GLU A 161 -3.59 9.36 -1.56
C GLU A 161 -3.26 10.84 -1.46
N ILE A 162 -1.98 11.19 -1.52
CA ILE A 162 -1.49 12.55 -1.44
C ILE A 162 -0.57 12.77 -2.64
N THR A 163 -0.86 13.76 -3.46
CA THR A 163 0.01 14.20 -4.54
C THR A 163 0.51 15.61 -4.28
N TYR A 164 1.73 15.90 -4.71
CA TYR A 164 2.34 17.22 -4.64
C TYR A 164 2.57 17.77 -6.03
N ASN A 165 2.16 19.01 -6.27
CA ASN A 165 2.40 19.67 -7.54
C ASN A 165 3.63 20.58 -7.45
N ASN A 166 4.72 20.19 -8.09
CA ASN A 166 5.98 20.92 -8.07
C ASN A 166 5.90 22.34 -8.66
N LYS A 167 5.03 22.55 -9.64
CA LYS A 167 4.87 23.87 -10.28
C LYS A 167 4.09 24.84 -9.40
N ARG A 168 2.96 24.37 -8.84
CA ARG A 168 2.09 25.21 -7.98
C ARG A 168 2.53 25.23 -6.52
N LYS A 169 3.44 24.31 -6.13
CA LYS A 169 3.89 24.13 -4.73
C LYS A 169 2.71 23.92 -3.78
N ASP A 170 1.80 23.00 -4.15
CA ASP A 170 0.60 22.69 -3.40
C ASP A 170 0.34 21.17 -3.34
N TRP A 171 -0.52 20.79 -2.40
CA TRP A 171 -0.87 19.42 -2.11
C TRP A 171 -2.28 19.11 -2.58
N HIS A 172 -2.49 17.91 -3.07
CA HIS A 172 -3.79 17.40 -3.47
C HIS A 172 -4.09 16.08 -2.76
N PRO A 173 -4.61 16.10 -1.52
CA PRO A 173 -5.12 14.91 -0.85
C PRO A 173 -6.45 14.48 -1.47
N HIS A 174 -6.60 13.19 -1.75
CA HIS A 174 -7.84 12.61 -2.26
C HIS A 174 -8.09 11.19 -1.72
N LEU A 175 -9.32 10.74 -1.78
CA LEU A 175 -9.72 9.42 -1.30
C LEU A 175 -10.09 8.52 -2.48
N HIS A 176 -9.53 7.33 -2.49
CA HIS A 176 -10.04 6.20 -3.27
C HIS A 176 -10.79 5.26 -2.34
N ILE A 177 -12.00 4.89 -2.72
CA ILE A 177 -12.91 4.14 -1.87
C ILE A 177 -13.57 3.04 -2.68
N ILE A 178 -13.59 1.82 -2.15
CA ILE A 178 -14.50 0.77 -2.61
C ILE A 178 -15.64 0.68 -1.59
N LEU A 179 -16.88 0.77 -2.06
CA LEU A 179 -18.08 0.55 -1.25
C LEU A 179 -18.71 -0.79 -1.63
N ALA A 180 -19.08 -1.58 -0.63
CA ALA A 180 -20.03 -2.67 -0.79
C ALA A 180 -21.45 -2.13 -0.55
N VAL A 181 -22.32 -2.29 -1.54
CA VAL A 181 -23.73 -1.87 -1.52
C VAL A 181 -24.64 -3.10 -1.67
N PRO A 182 -25.94 -3.04 -1.32
CA PRO A 182 -26.86 -4.16 -1.51
C PRO A 182 -26.86 -4.68 -2.96
N GLU A 183 -27.16 -5.96 -3.14
CA GLU A 183 -27.22 -6.62 -4.45
C GLU A 183 -28.19 -5.92 -5.42
N ASP A 184 -29.33 -5.45 -4.89
CA ASP A 184 -30.39 -4.74 -5.64
C ASP A 184 -30.12 -3.25 -5.86
N TYR A 185 -28.94 -2.72 -5.46
CA TYR A 185 -28.63 -1.29 -5.49
C TYR A 185 -28.93 -0.60 -6.84
N PHE A 186 -28.63 -1.25 -7.95
CA PHE A 186 -28.78 -0.66 -9.29
C PHE A 186 -30.20 -0.75 -9.87
N ILE A 187 -31.07 -1.58 -9.28
CA ILE A 187 -32.46 -1.80 -9.73
C ILE A 187 -33.50 -1.26 -8.77
N ASN A 188 -33.09 -0.91 -7.56
CA ASN A 188 -33.96 -0.39 -6.50
C ASN A 188 -33.84 1.14 -6.46
N GLU A 189 -34.84 1.84 -6.99
CA GLU A 189 -34.88 3.30 -7.05
C GLU A 189 -34.72 3.98 -5.68
N LYS A 190 -35.11 3.31 -4.58
CA LYS A 190 -34.95 3.86 -3.22
C LYS A 190 -33.48 3.79 -2.74
N LEU A 191 -32.68 2.92 -3.30
CA LEU A 191 -31.27 2.74 -2.94
C LEU A 191 -30.35 3.45 -3.92
N TYR A 192 -30.70 3.43 -5.20
CA TYR A 192 -29.86 4.02 -6.24
C TYR A 192 -29.59 5.50 -5.96
N THR A 193 -28.35 5.89 -6.11
CA THR A 193 -27.89 7.26 -5.98
C THR A 193 -27.12 7.58 -7.25
N ASP A 194 -27.58 8.53 -8.01
CA ASP A 194 -26.94 8.92 -9.25
C ASP A 194 -25.69 9.79 -9.04
N TYR A 195 -24.99 10.10 -10.12
CA TYR A 195 -23.77 10.89 -10.07
C TYR A 195 -23.97 12.28 -9.49
N GLU A 196 -25.05 12.99 -9.88
CA GLU A 196 -25.32 14.37 -9.41
C GLU A 196 -25.70 14.37 -7.93
N GLU A 197 -26.44 13.37 -7.47
CA GLU A 197 -26.77 13.22 -6.06
C GLU A 197 -25.53 12.96 -5.22
N TRP A 198 -24.62 12.06 -5.66
CA TRP A 198 -23.34 11.83 -4.98
C TRP A 198 -22.48 13.11 -4.92
N ARG A 199 -22.42 13.85 -6.02
CA ARG A 199 -21.68 15.10 -6.13
C ARG A 199 -22.22 16.17 -5.19
N ASN A 200 -23.55 16.31 -5.11
CA ASN A 200 -24.23 17.24 -4.22
C ASN A 200 -24.02 16.89 -2.75
N ILE A 201 -24.13 15.59 -2.40
CA ILE A 201 -23.83 15.12 -1.05
C ILE A 201 -22.37 15.43 -0.70
N TRP A 202 -21.43 15.14 -1.61
CA TRP A 202 -20.02 15.40 -1.35
C TRP A 202 -19.73 16.90 -1.17
N LYS A 203 -20.28 17.76 -2.01
CA LYS A 203 -20.20 19.21 -1.86
C LYS A 203 -20.69 19.69 -0.49
N THR A 204 -21.88 19.20 -0.10
CA THR A 204 -22.52 19.59 1.17
C THR A 204 -21.69 19.17 2.38
N VAL A 205 -21.25 17.91 2.45
CA VAL A 205 -20.48 17.41 3.60
C VAL A 205 -19.05 17.94 3.64
N ALA A 206 -18.51 18.37 2.50
CA ALA A 206 -17.24 19.03 2.41
C ALA A 206 -17.31 20.53 2.79
N HIS A 207 -18.52 21.10 2.94
CA HIS A 207 -18.74 22.54 3.09
C HIS A 207 -18.06 23.35 2.01
N ALA A 208 -18.10 22.84 0.75
CA ALA A 208 -17.48 23.50 -0.39
C ALA A 208 -18.46 24.49 -1.04
N ASP A 209 -18.00 25.68 -1.38
CA ASP A 209 -18.72 26.69 -2.18
C ASP A 209 -18.66 26.43 -3.68
N TYR A 210 -17.79 25.52 -4.09
CA TYR A 210 -17.64 24.97 -5.44
C TYR A 210 -18.12 23.53 -5.54
N TYR A 211 -18.11 22.95 -6.75
CA TYR A 211 -18.37 21.52 -6.96
C TYR A 211 -17.05 20.73 -6.95
N PRO A 212 -16.72 20.07 -5.83
CA PRO A 212 -15.53 19.23 -5.77
C PRO A 212 -15.68 18.00 -6.66
N HIS A 213 -14.57 17.51 -7.18
CA HIS A 213 -14.59 16.33 -8.03
C HIS A 213 -15.02 15.10 -7.21
N CYS A 214 -16.06 14.46 -7.69
CA CYS A 214 -16.60 13.20 -7.19
C CYS A 214 -16.78 12.28 -8.40
N ASN A 215 -15.99 11.23 -8.50
CA ASN A 215 -16.16 10.22 -9.53
C ASN A 215 -16.67 8.94 -8.90
N ILE A 216 -17.71 8.35 -9.51
CA ILE A 216 -18.30 7.10 -9.05
C ILE A 216 -18.44 6.15 -10.23
N GLN A 217 -18.04 4.91 -10.05
CA GLN A 217 -18.09 3.86 -11.08
C GLN A 217 -18.53 2.55 -10.43
N LYS A 218 -19.36 1.79 -11.16
CA LYS A 218 -19.62 0.39 -10.83
C LYS A 218 -18.34 -0.41 -11.02
N ILE A 219 -18.06 -1.34 -10.13
CA ILE A 219 -16.97 -2.30 -10.30
C ILE A 219 -17.58 -3.60 -10.78
N ASP A 220 -17.36 -3.90 -12.04
CA ASP A 220 -17.69 -5.20 -12.62
C ASP A 220 -16.58 -6.23 -12.32
N GLU A 221 -16.87 -7.51 -12.52
CA GLU A 221 -15.93 -8.59 -12.23
C GLU A 221 -14.56 -8.40 -12.90
N LYS A 222 -14.55 -7.93 -14.15
CA LYS A 222 -13.33 -7.67 -14.94
C LYS A 222 -12.50 -6.48 -14.40
N GLU A 223 -13.14 -5.55 -13.70
CA GLU A 223 -12.49 -4.34 -13.17
C GLU A 223 -12.08 -4.47 -11.71
N ARG A 224 -12.47 -5.55 -11.04
CA ARG A 224 -12.22 -5.81 -9.62
C ARG A 224 -10.75 -5.71 -9.26
N GLU A 225 -9.91 -6.46 -9.95
CA GLU A 225 -8.46 -6.47 -9.69
C GLU A 225 -7.86 -5.06 -9.85
N LYS A 226 -8.28 -4.32 -10.88
CA LYS A 226 -7.86 -2.94 -11.11
C LYS A 226 -8.30 -2.00 -9.98
N ALA A 227 -9.53 -2.13 -9.50
CA ALA A 227 -10.03 -1.33 -8.38
C ALA A 227 -9.27 -1.63 -7.07
N VAL A 228 -9.02 -2.91 -6.77
CA VAL A 228 -8.22 -3.31 -5.61
C VAL A 228 -6.76 -2.86 -5.76
N ALA A 229 -6.20 -2.93 -6.96
CA ALA A 229 -4.86 -2.40 -7.23
C ALA A 229 -4.80 -0.90 -6.96
N GLU A 230 -5.82 -0.14 -7.37
CA GLU A 230 -5.87 1.32 -7.16
C GLU A 230 -5.85 1.69 -5.67
N ILE A 231 -6.68 1.06 -4.83
CA ILE A 231 -6.67 1.33 -3.37
C ILE A 231 -5.44 0.79 -2.65
N SER A 232 -4.67 -0.10 -3.30
CA SER A 232 -3.44 -0.70 -2.75
C SER A 232 -2.17 0.02 -3.22
N LYS A 233 -2.30 0.98 -4.14
CA LYS A 233 -1.16 1.77 -4.66
C LYS A 233 -0.43 2.53 -3.56
N TYR A 234 0.72 3.05 -3.94
CA TYR A 234 1.50 3.95 -3.09
C TYR A 234 0.66 5.16 -2.68
N MET A 235 0.69 5.47 -1.40
CA MET A 235 0.03 6.66 -0.85
C MET A 235 0.63 7.97 -1.35
N ILE A 236 1.82 7.90 -1.96
CA ILE A 236 2.54 9.02 -2.60
C ILE A 236 3.32 8.43 -3.75
N LYS A 237 3.19 9.01 -4.92
CA LYS A 237 3.96 8.61 -6.08
C LYS A 237 5.41 9.05 -5.92
N PRO A 238 6.39 8.15 -5.79
CA PRO A 238 7.79 8.54 -5.61
C PRO A 238 8.33 9.37 -6.79
N ILE A 239 7.77 9.19 -7.98
CA ILE A 239 8.21 9.86 -9.22
C ILE A 239 7.98 11.38 -9.15
N ASP A 240 6.93 11.84 -8.47
CA ASP A 240 6.61 13.26 -8.37
C ASP A 240 7.57 14.02 -7.44
N LEU A 241 8.39 13.29 -6.66
CA LEU A 241 9.28 13.84 -5.64
C LEU A 241 10.77 13.80 -6.00
N THR A 242 11.17 13.03 -7.01
CA THR A 242 12.59 12.75 -7.31
C THR A 242 13.33 13.88 -8.04
N ILE A 243 12.70 15.00 -8.36
CA ILE A 243 13.28 16.03 -9.25
C ILE A 243 13.12 17.46 -8.67
N CYS A 244 12.97 17.60 -7.35
CA CYS A 244 12.67 18.89 -6.75
C CYS A 244 13.76 19.31 -5.75
N GLU A 245 14.25 20.54 -5.84
CA GLU A 245 15.20 21.12 -4.87
C GLU A 245 14.62 21.14 -3.43
N GLU A 246 13.31 21.02 -3.27
CA GLU A 246 12.59 21.05 -2.00
C GLU A 246 12.23 19.66 -1.46
N THR A 247 12.80 18.57 -2.00
CA THR A 247 12.43 17.18 -1.67
C THR A 247 12.46 16.90 -0.17
N GLU A 248 13.48 17.38 0.54
CA GLU A 248 13.59 17.25 2.00
C GLU A 248 12.42 17.93 2.73
N SER A 249 12.06 19.15 2.34
CA SER A 249 10.93 19.89 2.94
C SER A 249 9.60 19.17 2.69
N ILE A 250 9.39 18.63 1.48
CA ILE A 250 8.23 17.84 1.10
C ILE A 250 8.10 16.61 1.98
N TYR A 251 9.17 15.83 2.13
CA TYR A 251 9.17 14.64 2.98
C TYR A 251 8.96 14.98 4.46
N THR A 252 9.53 16.08 4.95
CA THR A 252 9.32 16.55 6.32
C THR A 252 7.85 16.89 6.58
N ASN A 253 7.20 17.60 5.64
CA ASN A 253 5.77 17.90 5.73
C ASN A 253 4.92 16.62 5.70
N LEU A 254 5.24 15.69 4.81
CA LEU A 254 4.55 14.40 4.70
C LEU A 254 4.67 13.60 6.00
N LEU A 255 5.87 13.48 6.55
CA LEU A 255 6.12 12.76 7.80
C LEU A 255 5.33 13.36 8.96
N LYS A 256 5.37 14.69 9.12
CA LYS A 256 4.64 15.40 10.19
C LYS A 256 3.12 15.26 10.00
N SER A 257 2.61 15.58 8.82
CA SER A 257 1.16 15.62 8.55
C SER A 257 0.48 14.24 8.56
N THR A 258 1.24 13.16 8.31
CA THR A 258 0.68 11.81 8.30
C THR A 258 1.05 10.98 9.52
N PHE A 259 1.79 11.56 10.46
CA PHE A 259 2.18 10.86 11.67
C PHE A 259 0.96 10.43 12.50
N GLY A 260 0.97 9.17 12.98
CA GLY A 260 -0.13 8.61 13.77
C GLY A 260 -1.44 8.37 12.99
N ARG A 261 -1.52 8.73 11.70
CA ARG A 261 -2.74 8.60 10.90
C ARG A 261 -2.80 7.27 10.14
N ARG A 262 -3.99 6.69 10.11
CA ARG A 262 -4.31 5.55 9.24
C ARG A 262 -4.64 6.08 7.85
N LEU A 263 -3.80 5.79 6.87
CA LEU A 263 -4.04 6.21 5.48
C LEU A 263 -5.01 5.25 4.77
N THR A 264 -5.03 3.98 5.13
CA THR A 264 -6.04 3.00 4.71
C THR A 264 -6.96 2.64 5.88
N SER A 265 -8.25 2.56 5.65
CA SER A 265 -9.26 2.24 6.67
C SER A 265 -10.34 1.32 6.09
N LEU A 266 -10.79 0.38 6.91
CA LEU A 266 -11.87 -0.56 6.60
C LEU A 266 -13.08 -0.27 7.49
N GLY A 267 -14.30 -0.49 6.97
CA GLY A 267 -15.55 -0.41 7.73
C GLY A 267 -16.55 -1.47 7.29
N GLY A 268 -17.53 -1.77 8.16
CA GLY A 268 -18.57 -2.77 7.88
C GLY A 268 -18.01 -4.12 7.49
N ILE A 269 -18.61 -4.75 6.47
CA ILE A 269 -18.26 -6.10 6.04
C ILE A 269 -16.76 -6.27 5.70
N TYR A 270 -16.08 -5.25 5.16
CA TYR A 270 -14.64 -5.31 4.90
C TYR A 270 -13.81 -5.48 6.17
N ARG A 271 -14.18 -4.77 7.24
CA ARG A 271 -13.50 -4.90 8.55
C ARG A 271 -13.82 -6.24 9.20
N GLU A 272 -15.05 -6.66 9.14
CA GLU A 272 -15.51 -7.94 9.70
C GLU A 272 -14.80 -9.12 9.04
N THR A 273 -14.78 -9.15 7.70
CA THR A 273 -14.09 -10.18 6.92
C THR A 273 -12.58 -10.18 7.20
N HIS A 274 -11.95 -9.00 7.25
CA HIS A 274 -10.54 -8.90 7.61
C HIS A 274 -10.24 -9.49 8.99
N ASN A 275 -11.10 -9.21 9.97
CA ASN A 275 -10.95 -9.74 11.33
C ASN A 275 -11.14 -11.27 11.35
N LEU A 276 -12.10 -11.81 10.59
CA LEU A 276 -12.32 -13.25 10.46
C LEU A 276 -11.11 -13.95 9.82
N ILE A 277 -10.58 -13.39 8.73
CA ILE A 277 -9.38 -13.92 8.07
C ILE A 277 -8.21 -13.92 9.06
N ASN A 278 -7.96 -12.80 9.76
CA ASN A 278 -6.88 -12.72 10.74
C ASN A 278 -7.05 -13.69 11.91
N LYS A 279 -8.30 -13.95 12.34
CA LYS A 279 -8.58 -14.94 13.39
C LYS A 279 -8.25 -16.34 12.88
N ARG A 280 -8.73 -16.73 11.69
CA ARG A 280 -8.39 -18.02 11.06
C ARG A 280 -6.89 -18.24 10.99
N TYR A 281 -6.13 -17.24 10.51
CA TYR A 281 -4.66 -17.34 10.47
C TYR A 281 -4.03 -17.48 11.86
N LYS A 282 -4.52 -16.76 12.86
CA LYS A 282 -4.00 -16.88 14.24
C LYS A 282 -4.32 -18.23 14.86
N ASP A 283 -5.50 -18.77 14.60
CA ASP A 283 -5.92 -20.08 15.10
C ASP A 283 -5.11 -21.18 14.39
N GLN A 284 -4.94 -21.12 13.07
CA GLN A 284 -4.05 -21.99 12.31
C GLN A 284 -2.60 -21.90 12.80
N CYS A 285 -2.06 -20.67 12.98
CA CYS A 285 -0.70 -20.50 13.52
C CYS A 285 -0.52 -20.99 14.96
N LYS A 286 -1.58 -21.15 15.77
CA LYS A 286 -1.46 -21.75 17.10
C LYS A 286 -1.35 -23.28 17.02
N ASP A 287 -2.05 -23.87 16.04
CA ASP A 287 -2.01 -25.32 15.80
C ASP A 287 -0.81 -25.72 14.93
N GLU A 288 -0.25 -24.80 14.13
CA GLU A 288 0.81 -25.01 13.14
C GLU A 288 2.10 -24.19 13.45
N MET A 289 2.26 -23.68 14.67
CA MET A 289 3.43 -22.83 15.02
C MET A 289 4.80 -23.54 14.83
N GLU A 290 4.79 -24.79 14.36
CA GLU A 290 5.97 -25.51 13.92
C GLU A 290 6.07 -25.73 12.39
N LEU A 291 5.05 -25.42 11.57
CA LEU A 291 5.00 -25.93 10.18
C LEU A 291 4.86 -24.91 9.05
N GLU A 292 4.53 -23.63 9.28
CA GLU A 292 4.42 -22.62 8.20
C GLU A 292 5.59 -21.64 8.08
N PHE A 293 6.73 -21.90 8.67
CA PHE A 293 7.96 -21.33 8.15
C PHE A 293 8.31 -22.09 6.87
N ASP A 294 7.59 -21.66 5.81
CA ASP A 294 7.95 -21.90 4.43
C ASP A 294 8.52 -23.33 4.17
N ASN A 295 7.65 -24.28 3.76
CA ASN A 295 8.04 -25.57 3.21
C ASN A 295 8.90 -25.45 1.92
N SER A 296 9.42 -24.27 1.60
CA SER A 296 10.38 -24.11 0.54
C SER A 296 11.71 -24.67 1.02
N ASN A 297 12.17 -25.70 0.33
CA ASN A 297 13.44 -26.34 0.61
C ASN A 297 14.65 -25.47 0.25
N VAL A 298 14.44 -24.37 -0.49
CA VAL A 298 15.54 -23.55 -1.02
C VAL A 298 15.32 -22.08 -0.69
N LEU A 299 16.33 -21.46 -0.11
CA LEU A 299 16.39 -20.01 0.13
C LEU A 299 17.54 -19.38 -0.65
N TYR A 300 17.22 -18.32 -1.36
CA TYR A 300 18.18 -17.52 -2.14
C TYR A 300 18.44 -16.21 -1.40
N THR A 301 19.69 -15.91 -1.06
CA THR A 301 20.09 -14.64 -0.45
C THR A 301 20.76 -13.77 -1.50
N TYR A 302 20.26 -12.54 -1.65
CA TYR A 302 20.78 -11.53 -2.55
C TYR A 302 21.32 -10.35 -1.73
N GLN A 303 22.46 -9.82 -2.15
CA GLN A 303 23.02 -8.58 -1.61
C GLN A 303 23.12 -7.52 -2.71
N TYR A 304 22.80 -6.28 -2.36
CA TYR A 304 22.93 -5.15 -3.27
C TYR A 304 24.36 -4.64 -3.28
N LYS A 305 25.04 -4.79 -4.43
CA LYS A 305 26.41 -4.33 -4.67
C LYS A 305 26.50 -3.81 -6.12
N ASP A 306 27.30 -2.76 -6.32
CA ASP A 306 27.57 -2.22 -7.65
C ASP A 306 26.31 -1.98 -8.50
N TYR A 307 25.31 -1.34 -7.88
CA TYR A 307 23.98 -1.04 -8.48
C TYR A 307 23.18 -2.26 -8.92
N ASN A 308 23.49 -3.44 -8.40
CA ASN A 308 22.77 -4.68 -8.70
C ASN A 308 22.56 -5.57 -7.47
N TYR A 309 21.57 -6.47 -7.53
CA TYR A 309 21.44 -7.56 -6.57
C TYR A 309 22.23 -8.78 -7.07
N ILE A 310 23.17 -9.21 -6.26
CA ILE A 310 24.02 -10.37 -6.54
C ILE A 310 23.59 -11.48 -5.58
N MET A 311 23.27 -12.66 -6.12
CA MET A 311 23.02 -13.84 -5.31
C MET A 311 24.29 -14.26 -4.58
N THR A 312 24.25 -14.25 -3.25
CA THR A 312 25.43 -14.53 -2.42
C THR A 312 25.34 -15.89 -1.71
N GLN A 313 24.13 -16.43 -1.56
CA GLN A 313 23.94 -17.69 -0.85
C GLN A 313 22.67 -18.40 -1.33
N VAL A 314 22.76 -19.72 -1.42
CA VAL A 314 21.63 -20.64 -1.58
C VAL A 314 21.67 -21.63 -0.41
N ILE A 315 20.60 -21.70 0.34
CA ILE A 315 20.45 -22.64 1.48
C ILE A 315 19.39 -23.65 1.09
N ASN A 316 19.76 -24.92 1.06
CA ASN A 316 18.82 -26.03 1.00
C ASN A 316 18.52 -26.46 2.44
N LYS A 317 17.27 -26.33 2.85
CA LYS A 317 16.79 -26.92 4.11
C LYS A 317 16.54 -28.41 3.82
N GLN A 318 17.33 -29.26 4.42
CA GLN A 318 17.07 -30.70 4.44
C GLN A 318 15.93 -31.02 5.40
#